data_5d0ff08a741c2b892a4c3e30759e3adf
#
_entry.id   5d0ff08a741c2b892a4c3e30759e3adf
#
_cell.length_a   1.000
_cell.length_b   1.000
_cell.length_c   1.000
_cell.angle_alpha   90.00
_cell.angle_beta   90.00
_cell.angle_gamma   90.00
#
_symmetry.space_group_name_H-M   'P 1'
#
loop_
_entity.id
_entity.type
_entity.pdbx_description
1 polymer ?
#
loop_
_entity_poly.entity_id
_entity_poly.type
_entity_poly.pdbx_seq_one_letter_code
_entity_poly.pdbx_strand_id
1 'polypeptide(L)'
;MTRTQRRAWAVGWLAAVAFAGLVISLRQLESRYQLLITDEQLRFERPWAALLLLAVPMAWFGRVWMQRLSRPRIQFSRASALRFSTGSWRGRLADLPSALRTVTLALLVVGLAGPQSIHARDTAEVSGIEIILTLDMSRSMEAADIRPTRFKATKSVVRDFINRRPNDRIGAVVFGRDAYTLLPLTTDREALRTALRGLQLDQIDGRGTAIGNAVGVSLNRLKRSRAKSKVMILLTDGESNAGNVSPSQGADLATAMGVKIYPILMGVSDTAPVQQGTGLFGRAIFGTANYPVNPELLEEMADKTGGEFFLVSDREALEQSFHQILDQLEKTDIEDAGRMYTELFPAFVGPALLFLLIELLVLLWLRRWP
;
A
#
# COMPACT_ATOMS: atom_id res chain seq x y z
N MET A 1 -26.61 50.79 25.26
CA MET A 1 -26.47 49.89 24.06
C MET A 1 -27.80 49.27 23.76
N THR A 2 -28.35 49.52 22.58
CA THR A 2 -29.65 48.94 22.15
C THR A 2 -29.57 47.46 21.97
N ARG A 3 -30.70 46.74 22.02
CA ARG A 3 -30.73 45.27 21.80
C ARG A 3 -30.15 44.86 20.43
N THR A 4 -30.38 45.71 19.43
CA THR A 4 -29.85 45.53 18.08
C THR A 4 -28.32 45.70 18.04
N GLN A 5 -27.77 46.69 18.67
CA GLN A 5 -26.32 46.90 18.74
C GLN A 5 -25.58 45.69 19.45
N ARG A 6 -26.15 45.17 20.53
CA ARG A 6 -25.57 44.03 21.24
C ARG A 6 -25.59 42.76 20.37
N ARG A 7 -26.66 42.53 19.62
CA ARG A 7 -26.71 41.39 18.67
C ARG A 7 -25.68 41.54 17.53
N ALA A 8 -25.51 42.75 17.01
CA ALA A 8 -24.50 43.00 15.98
C ALA A 8 -23.08 42.71 16.50
N TRP A 9 -22.75 43.11 17.73
CA TRP A 9 -21.45 42.78 18.34
C TRP A 9 -21.25 41.28 18.57
N ALA A 10 -22.27 40.55 19.04
CA ALA A 10 -22.18 39.09 19.24
C ALA A 10 -21.93 38.36 17.93
N VAL A 11 -22.62 38.72 16.86
CA VAL A 11 -22.39 38.16 15.52
C VAL A 11 -21.02 38.57 14.99
N GLY A 12 -20.60 39.84 15.19
CA GLY A 12 -19.27 40.31 14.78
C GLY A 12 -18.14 39.53 15.46
N TRP A 13 -18.22 39.29 16.78
CA TRP A 13 -17.25 38.47 17.50
C TRP A 13 -17.24 37.02 17.04
N LEU A 14 -18.40 36.42 16.79
CA LEU A 14 -18.48 35.04 16.27
C LEU A 14 -17.79 34.94 14.90
N ALA A 15 -18.07 35.88 14.00
CA ALA A 15 -17.45 35.92 12.68
C ALA A 15 -15.93 36.13 12.75
N ALA A 16 -15.46 37.04 13.59
CA ALA A 16 -14.03 37.33 13.76
C ALA A 16 -13.27 36.13 14.35
N VAL A 17 -13.82 35.47 15.38
CA VAL A 17 -13.20 34.30 16.01
C VAL A 17 -13.24 33.09 15.06
N ALA A 18 -14.34 32.89 14.33
CA ALA A 18 -14.44 31.82 13.34
C ALA A 18 -13.43 32.01 12.20
N PHE A 19 -13.29 33.25 11.70
CA PHE A 19 -12.30 33.59 10.69
C PHE A 19 -10.86 33.36 11.20
N ALA A 20 -10.55 33.81 12.43
CA ALA A 20 -9.24 33.57 13.02
C ALA A 20 -8.96 32.06 13.18
N GLY A 21 -9.95 31.28 13.63
CA GLY A 21 -9.83 29.82 13.74
C GLY A 21 -9.55 29.16 12.39
N LEU A 22 -10.27 29.54 11.36
CA LEU A 22 -10.07 29.06 10.01
C LEU A 22 -8.65 29.37 9.50
N VAL A 23 -8.21 30.64 9.63
CA VAL A 23 -6.87 31.06 9.19
C VAL A 23 -5.76 30.33 9.95
N ILE A 24 -5.89 30.15 11.26
CA ILE A 24 -4.89 29.42 12.05
C ILE A 24 -4.85 27.96 11.63
N SER A 25 -6.00 27.29 11.45
CA SER A 25 -6.07 25.91 11.01
C SER A 25 -5.50 25.73 9.60
N LEU A 26 -5.82 26.63 8.66
CA LEU A 26 -5.27 26.59 7.30
C LEU A 26 -3.75 26.79 7.30
N ARG A 27 -3.23 27.77 8.06
CA ARG A 27 -1.78 27.96 8.20
C ARG A 27 -1.06 26.76 8.83
N GLN A 28 -1.68 26.09 9.78
CA GLN A 28 -1.12 24.87 10.34
C GLN A 28 -1.12 23.71 9.35
N LEU A 29 -2.17 23.59 8.54
CA LEU A 29 -2.22 22.62 7.45
C LEU A 29 -1.12 22.89 6.42
N GLU A 30 -0.95 24.13 5.99
CA GLU A 30 0.08 24.53 5.04
C GLU A 30 1.50 24.33 5.60
N SER A 31 1.79 24.80 6.83
CA SER A 31 3.13 24.80 7.39
C SER A 31 3.61 23.44 7.88
N ARG A 32 2.72 22.61 8.42
CA ARG A 32 3.10 21.28 8.96
C ARG A 32 2.95 20.13 7.97
N TYR A 33 2.00 20.26 7.04
CA TYR A 33 1.62 19.15 6.16
C TYR A 33 1.94 19.45 4.69
N GLN A 34 2.44 20.65 4.37
CA GLN A 34 2.74 21.13 3.00
C GLN A 34 1.56 20.91 2.03
N LEU A 35 0.37 20.88 2.57
CA LEU A 35 -0.87 20.68 1.83
C LEU A 35 -1.19 21.92 1.01
N LEU A 36 -0.82 21.93 -0.26
CA LEU A 36 -1.42 22.78 -1.26
C LEU A 36 -2.83 22.24 -1.52
N ILE A 37 -3.85 23.01 -1.19
CA ILE A 37 -5.29 22.64 -1.20
C ILE A 37 -5.79 22.14 -2.58
N THR A 38 -4.97 22.10 -3.60
CA THR A 38 -5.35 21.92 -5.01
C THR A 38 -5.34 20.48 -5.52
N ASP A 39 -4.64 19.52 -4.91
CA ASP A 39 -4.44 18.19 -5.53
C ASP A 39 -4.68 16.96 -4.61
N GLU A 40 -5.08 17.14 -3.37
CA GLU A 40 -5.20 16.02 -2.45
C GLU A 40 -6.64 15.64 -2.12
N GLN A 41 -6.93 14.34 -2.18
CA GLN A 41 -8.22 13.82 -1.76
C GLN A 41 -8.32 13.83 -0.23
N LEU A 42 -9.11 14.77 0.31
CA LEU A 42 -9.48 14.78 1.72
C LEU A 42 -10.53 13.69 1.99
N ARG A 43 -10.25 12.84 2.97
CA ARG A 43 -11.19 11.85 3.48
C ARG A 43 -11.46 12.12 4.95
N PHE A 44 -12.70 11.88 5.38
CA PHE A 44 -13.07 11.88 6.79
C PHE A 44 -13.19 10.44 7.28
N GLU A 45 -12.46 10.09 8.33
CA GLU A 45 -12.53 8.76 8.96
C GLU A 45 -13.93 8.48 9.52
N ARG A 46 -14.54 9.53 10.14
CA ARG A 46 -15.84 9.44 10.82
C ARG A 46 -16.79 10.53 10.31
N PRO A 47 -17.31 10.42 9.07
CA PRO A 47 -18.15 11.47 8.47
C PRO A 47 -19.44 11.73 9.27
N TRP A 48 -19.95 10.74 10.01
CA TRP A 48 -21.11 10.91 10.88
C TRP A 48 -20.87 11.94 12.01
N ALA A 49 -19.61 12.14 12.45
CA ALA A 49 -19.28 13.14 13.47
C ALA A 49 -19.58 14.57 12.99
N ALA A 50 -19.60 14.83 11.67
CA ALA A 50 -19.99 16.12 11.12
C ALA A 50 -21.45 16.49 11.48
N LEU A 51 -22.32 15.50 11.75
CA LEU A 51 -23.68 15.78 12.24
C LEU A 51 -23.69 16.52 13.58
N LEU A 52 -22.64 16.36 14.40
CA LEU A 52 -22.49 17.11 15.67
C LEU A 52 -22.31 18.62 15.44
N LEU A 53 -21.90 19.03 14.24
CA LEU A 53 -21.88 20.46 13.89
C LEU A 53 -23.26 21.11 13.99
N LEU A 54 -24.34 20.35 13.77
CA LEU A 54 -25.71 20.84 13.94
C LEU A 54 -26.06 21.12 15.40
N ALA A 55 -25.39 20.44 16.35
CA ALA A 55 -25.59 20.69 17.78
C ALA A 55 -24.97 22.03 18.24
N VAL A 56 -23.97 22.54 17.51
CA VAL A 56 -23.28 23.80 17.86
C VAL A 56 -24.22 25.01 17.79
N PRO A 57 -24.94 25.29 16.66
CA PRO A 57 -25.91 26.36 16.61
C PRO A 57 -27.10 26.10 17.53
N MET A 58 -27.48 24.84 17.74
CA MET A 58 -28.59 24.48 18.66
C MET A 58 -28.24 24.78 20.12
N ALA A 59 -26.99 24.49 20.57
CA ALA A 59 -26.51 24.86 21.89
C ALA A 59 -26.44 26.39 22.07
N TRP A 60 -25.99 27.12 21.04
CA TRP A 60 -25.96 28.60 21.05
C TRP A 60 -27.38 29.18 21.13
N PHE A 61 -28.31 28.68 20.32
CA PHE A 61 -29.71 29.08 20.33
C PHE A 61 -30.39 28.75 21.69
N GLY A 62 -30.16 27.54 22.21
CA GLY A 62 -30.68 27.13 23.53
C GLY A 62 -30.22 28.04 24.65
N ARG A 63 -28.91 28.45 24.63
CA ARG A 63 -28.37 29.41 25.58
C ARG A 63 -29.05 30.78 25.48
N VAL A 64 -29.22 31.32 24.27
CA VAL A 64 -29.92 32.59 24.03
C VAL A 64 -31.36 32.50 24.51
N TRP A 65 -32.02 31.39 24.31
CA TRP A 65 -33.38 31.10 24.76
C TRP A 65 -33.47 31.05 26.29
N MET A 66 -32.60 30.25 26.94
CA MET A 66 -32.55 30.20 28.41
C MET A 66 -32.22 31.53 29.06
N GLN A 67 -31.33 32.34 28.49
CA GLN A 67 -31.05 33.68 28.96
C GLN A 67 -32.28 34.60 28.86
N ARG A 68 -33.23 34.34 27.99
CA ARG A 68 -34.50 35.07 27.89
C ARG A 68 -35.47 34.67 29.01
N LEU A 69 -35.49 33.38 29.36
CA LEU A 69 -36.37 32.82 30.39
C LEU A 69 -35.89 33.14 31.81
N SER A 70 -34.58 33.11 32.06
CA SER A 70 -33.95 33.22 33.39
C SER A 70 -33.58 34.64 33.80
N ARG A 71 -34.01 35.70 33.08
CA ARG A 71 -33.69 37.08 33.48
C ARG A 71 -34.54 37.51 34.67
N PRO A 72 -33.98 37.68 35.86
CA PRO A 72 -34.68 38.30 36.98
C PRO A 72 -35.07 39.74 36.56
N ARG A 73 -36.33 40.05 36.59
CA ARG A 73 -36.84 41.42 36.37
C ARG A 73 -36.81 42.17 37.71
N ILE A 74 -35.73 42.89 37.94
CA ILE A 74 -35.68 43.83 39.08
C ILE A 74 -36.38 45.10 38.59
N GLN A 75 -37.52 45.43 39.22
CA GLN A 75 -38.20 46.69 38.95
C GLN A 75 -37.55 47.77 39.83
N PHE A 76 -36.77 48.63 39.24
CA PHE A 76 -36.20 49.83 39.91
C PHE A 76 -37.05 51.04 39.56
N SER A 77 -37.55 51.74 40.59
CA SER A 77 -38.39 52.94 40.44
C SER A 77 -37.68 54.13 39.80
N ARG A 78 -36.35 54.14 39.72
CA ARG A 78 -35.52 55.15 39.07
C ARG A 78 -34.74 54.66 37.88
N ALA A 79 -35.31 53.77 37.07
CA ALA A 79 -34.66 53.23 35.85
C ALA A 79 -34.28 54.32 34.83
N SER A 80 -34.90 55.50 34.87
CA SER A 80 -34.56 56.62 34.00
C SER A 80 -33.18 57.25 34.32
N ALA A 81 -32.73 57.22 35.56
CA ALA A 81 -31.41 57.72 35.96
C ALA A 81 -30.24 56.84 35.44
N LEU A 82 -30.48 55.57 35.12
CA LEU A 82 -29.48 54.65 34.60
C LEU A 82 -29.32 54.72 33.06
N ARG A 83 -30.10 55.55 32.39
CA ARG A 83 -30.02 55.73 30.89
C ARG A 83 -28.74 56.41 30.41
N PHE A 84 -27.96 57.04 31.27
CA PHE A 84 -26.73 57.76 30.93
C PHE A 84 -25.46 56.91 31.05
N SER A 85 -25.55 55.62 31.33
CA SER A 85 -24.41 54.72 31.19
C SER A 85 -24.07 54.54 29.73
N THR A 86 -23.17 55.39 29.22
CA THR A 86 -22.51 55.20 27.91
C THR A 86 -21.95 53.83 27.84
N GLY A 87 -22.28 53.12 26.77
CA GLY A 87 -21.94 51.67 26.60
C GLY A 87 -20.49 51.36 26.91
N SER A 88 -20.26 50.75 28.09
CA SER A 88 -18.96 50.34 28.54
C SER A 88 -18.34 49.38 27.52
N TRP A 89 -17.07 49.56 27.20
CA TRP A 89 -16.29 48.64 26.35
C TRP A 89 -16.40 47.17 26.84
N ARG A 90 -16.60 46.96 28.14
CA ARG A 90 -16.89 45.64 28.77
C ARG A 90 -18.18 45.01 28.21
N GLY A 91 -19.22 45.83 27.96
CA GLY A 91 -20.45 45.35 27.36
C GLY A 91 -20.28 44.84 25.91
N ARG A 92 -19.24 45.33 25.23
CA ARG A 92 -18.88 44.85 23.87
C ARG A 92 -18.14 43.52 23.93
N LEU A 93 -17.33 43.28 25.00
CA LEU A 93 -16.58 42.03 25.19
C LEU A 93 -17.39 40.94 25.92
N ALA A 94 -18.56 41.25 26.45
CA ALA A 94 -19.38 40.29 27.21
C ALA A 94 -19.81 39.07 26.42
N ASP A 95 -19.89 39.18 25.11
CA ASP A 95 -20.29 38.08 24.23
C ASP A 95 -19.09 37.32 23.61
N LEU A 96 -17.84 37.81 23.80
CA LEU A 96 -16.60 37.19 23.27
C LEU A 96 -16.37 35.77 23.85
N PRO A 97 -16.52 35.46 25.14
CA PRO A 97 -16.36 34.12 25.67
C PRO A 97 -17.33 33.11 25.01
N SER A 98 -18.56 33.56 24.72
CA SER A 98 -19.53 32.67 24.04
C SER A 98 -19.18 32.40 22.60
N ALA A 99 -18.61 33.38 21.89
CA ALA A 99 -18.11 33.19 20.52
C ALA A 99 -16.90 32.24 20.52
N LEU A 100 -15.94 32.43 21.43
CA LEU A 100 -14.78 31.54 21.55
C LEU A 100 -15.22 30.09 21.80
N ARG A 101 -16.14 29.87 22.74
CA ARG A 101 -16.65 28.52 23.05
C ARG A 101 -17.33 27.88 21.86
N THR A 102 -18.14 28.64 21.12
CA THR A 102 -18.85 28.10 19.95
C THR A 102 -17.88 27.66 18.86
N VAL A 103 -16.84 28.46 18.60
CA VAL A 103 -15.81 28.13 17.59
C VAL A 103 -14.92 26.97 18.10
N THR A 104 -14.56 26.95 19.37
CA THR A 104 -13.83 25.82 19.99
C THR A 104 -14.58 24.50 19.78
N LEU A 105 -15.89 24.48 20.09
CA LEU A 105 -16.71 23.30 19.89
C LEU A 105 -16.77 22.88 18.41
N ALA A 106 -16.93 23.84 17.49
CA ALA A 106 -16.94 23.54 16.06
C ALA A 106 -15.61 22.93 15.59
N LEU A 107 -14.47 23.49 16.01
CA LEU A 107 -13.15 22.97 15.68
C LEU A 107 -12.90 21.58 16.25
N LEU A 108 -13.34 21.31 17.49
CA LEU A 108 -13.25 20.00 18.12
C LEU A 108 -14.10 18.95 17.37
N VAL A 109 -15.29 19.33 16.92
CA VAL A 109 -16.15 18.44 16.13
C VAL A 109 -15.50 18.11 14.77
N VAL A 110 -14.90 19.10 14.10
CA VAL A 110 -14.13 18.86 12.86
C VAL A 110 -12.94 17.94 13.14
N GLY A 111 -12.20 18.18 14.23
CA GLY A 111 -11.11 17.29 14.65
C GLY A 111 -11.59 15.85 14.92
N LEU A 112 -12.76 15.69 15.57
CA LEU A 112 -13.37 14.38 15.86
C LEU A 112 -13.83 13.65 14.59
N ALA A 113 -14.22 14.39 13.54
CA ALA A 113 -14.55 13.81 12.24
C ALA A 113 -13.34 13.13 11.56
N GLY A 114 -12.13 13.36 12.10
CA GLY A 114 -10.90 12.71 11.64
C GLY A 114 -10.56 13.07 10.19
N PRO A 115 -10.30 14.34 9.86
CA PRO A 115 -9.85 14.70 8.53
C PRO A 115 -8.49 14.07 8.26
N GLN A 116 -8.37 13.33 7.15
CA GLN A 116 -7.18 12.63 6.69
C GLN A 116 -6.84 13.08 5.28
N SER A 117 -5.56 13.27 5.01
CA SER A 117 -5.03 13.47 3.68
C SER A 117 -4.51 12.14 3.14
N ILE A 118 -4.86 11.84 1.89
CA ILE A 118 -4.37 10.68 1.17
C ILE A 118 -3.14 11.11 0.39
N HIS A 119 -1.96 10.83 0.91
CA HIS A 119 -0.73 10.99 0.16
C HIS A 119 -0.48 9.71 -0.64
N ALA A 120 -0.45 9.83 -1.97
CA ALA A 120 0.30 8.90 -2.78
C ALA A 120 1.78 9.19 -2.47
N ARG A 121 2.44 8.29 -1.76
CA ARG A 121 3.84 8.45 -1.41
C ARG A 121 4.67 8.35 -2.68
N ASP A 122 5.18 9.48 -3.18
CA ASP A 122 6.25 9.54 -4.20
C ASP A 122 7.58 8.97 -3.70
N THR A 123 7.69 8.73 -2.41
CA THR A 123 8.72 7.92 -1.80
C THR A 123 8.04 6.71 -1.15
N ALA A 124 7.50 5.81 -1.97
CA ALA A 124 7.54 4.44 -1.56
C ALA A 124 9.02 4.17 -1.23
N GLU A 125 9.36 3.90 0.03
CA GLU A 125 10.32 2.84 0.25
C GLU A 125 9.74 1.71 -0.57
N VAL A 126 10.30 1.51 -1.76
CA VAL A 126 10.00 0.40 -2.63
C VAL A 126 10.39 -0.79 -1.78
N SER A 127 9.44 -1.32 -1.00
CA SER A 127 9.66 -2.57 -0.32
C SER A 127 9.72 -3.58 -1.45
N GLY A 128 10.95 -3.82 -1.91
CA GLY A 128 11.20 -4.68 -3.05
C GLY A 128 10.53 -6.03 -2.80
N ILE A 129 9.96 -6.58 -3.84
CA ILE A 129 9.40 -7.93 -3.83
C ILE A 129 10.54 -8.93 -3.62
N GLU A 130 10.28 -10.01 -2.91
CA GLU A 130 11.21 -11.14 -2.84
C GLU A 130 10.79 -12.20 -3.85
N ILE A 131 11.66 -12.45 -4.82
CA ILE A 131 11.42 -13.34 -5.96
C ILE A 131 12.40 -14.51 -5.90
N ILE A 132 11.90 -15.74 -5.92
CA ILE A 132 12.72 -16.92 -6.15
C ILE A 132 12.48 -17.45 -7.56
N LEU A 133 13.53 -17.49 -8.35
CA LEU A 133 13.54 -18.14 -9.66
C LEU A 133 13.86 -19.62 -9.47
N THR A 134 12.92 -20.49 -9.77
CA THR A 134 13.05 -21.93 -9.63
C THR A 134 13.17 -22.55 -11.03
N LEU A 135 14.40 -22.98 -11.38
CA LEU A 135 14.78 -23.33 -12.73
C LEU A 135 14.96 -24.84 -12.87
N ASP A 136 14.26 -25.44 -13.81
CA ASP A 136 14.41 -26.83 -14.18
C ASP A 136 15.72 -27.08 -14.93
N MET A 137 16.45 -28.09 -14.49
CA MET A 137 17.72 -28.56 -15.05
C MET A 137 17.61 -30.02 -15.54
N SER A 138 16.38 -30.52 -15.74
CA SER A 138 16.16 -31.85 -16.26
C SER A 138 16.60 -31.94 -17.74
N ARG A 139 16.80 -33.18 -18.22
CA ARG A 139 17.26 -33.43 -19.61
C ARG A 139 16.30 -32.91 -20.67
N SER A 140 15.02 -32.85 -20.39
CA SER A 140 14.01 -32.28 -21.26
C SER A 140 14.25 -30.81 -21.61
N MET A 141 14.98 -30.07 -20.76
CA MET A 141 15.40 -28.69 -21.02
C MET A 141 16.50 -28.57 -22.11
N GLU A 142 17.06 -29.70 -22.62
CA GLU A 142 17.90 -29.74 -23.80
C GLU A 142 17.08 -29.65 -25.10
N ALA A 143 15.78 -29.81 -25.02
CA ALA A 143 14.90 -29.73 -26.18
C ALA A 143 15.06 -28.41 -26.95
N ALA A 144 15.00 -28.50 -28.29
CA ALA A 144 15.24 -27.39 -29.23
C ALA A 144 13.95 -26.89 -29.88
N ASP A 145 12.79 -27.23 -29.35
CA ASP A 145 11.50 -26.67 -29.74
C ASP A 145 11.44 -25.16 -29.46
N ILE A 146 11.99 -24.72 -28.33
CA ILE A 146 12.22 -23.30 -28.02
C ILE A 146 13.70 -22.98 -28.28
N ARG A 147 13.98 -22.24 -29.35
CA ARG A 147 15.36 -21.99 -29.81
C ARG A 147 16.17 -21.10 -28.90
N PRO A 148 17.49 -21.32 -28.71
CA PRO A 148 18.29 -22.42 -29.24
C PRO A 148 18.04 -23.76 -28.56
N THR A 149 17.72 -23.77 -27.25
CA THR A 149 17.14 -24.85 -26.44
C THR A 149 16.30 -24.23 -25.36
N ARG A 150 15.35 -24.97 -24.73
CA ARG A 150 14.52 -24.51 -23.64
C ARG A 150 15.41 -23.86 -22.56
N PHE A 151 16.46 -24.53 -22.14
CA PHE A 151 17.39 -24.04 -21.11
C PHE A 151 18.11 -22.74 -21.50
N LYS A 152 18.62 -22.65 -22.72
CA LYS A 152 19.31 -21.43 -23.20
C LYS A 152 18.35 -20.23 -23.33
N ALA A 153 17.13 -20.48 -23.80
CA ALA A 153 16.08 -19.48 -23.88
C ALA A 153 15.73 -18.97 -22.46
N THR A 154 15.50 -19.88 -21.52
CA THR A 154 15.26 -19.57 -20.09
C THR A 154 16.36 -18.68 -19.52
N LYS A 155 17.64 -19.08 -19.68
CA LYS A 155 18.78 -18.27 -19.19
C LYS A 155 18.80 -16.86 -19.74
N SER A 156 18.48 -16.69 -21.02
CA SER A 156 18.45 -15.37 -21.66
C SER A 156 17.35 -14.49 -21.08
N VAL A 157 16.12 -15.01 -21.02
CA VAL A 157 14.94 -14.26 -20.57
C VAL A 157 15.05 -13.93 -19.05
N VAL A 158 15.48 -14.90 -18.24
CA VAL A 158 15.72 -14.70 -16.81
C VAL A 158 16.77 -13.61 -16.56
N ARG A 159 17.83 -13.55 -17.36
CA ARG A 159 18.84 -12.50 -17.26
C ARG A 159 18.23 -11.12 -17.57
N ASP A 160 17.40 -11.03 -18.59
CA ASP A 160 16.76 -9.78 -18.99
C ASP A 160 15.72 -9.34 -17.94
N PHE A 161 14.99 -10.28 -17.33
CA PHE A 161 14.11 -10.07 -16.20
C PHE A 161 14.86 -9.46 -15.00
N ILE A 162 16.00 -10.06 -14.59
CA ILE A 162 16.81 -9.57 -13.46
C ILE A 162 17.25 -8.11 -13.69
N ASN A 163 17.55 -7.74 -14.93
CA ASN A 163 17.98 -6.38 -15.27
C ASN A 163 16.87 -5.33 -15.07
N ARG A 164 15.62 -5.72 -15.25
CA ARG A 164 14.45 -4.82 -15.13
C ARG A 164 13.97 -4.63 -13.70
N ARG A 165 14.53 -5.35 -12.73
CA ARG A 165 14.08 -5.32 -11.32
C ARG A 165 15.21 -4.88 -10.37
N PRO A 166 15.66 -3.61 -10.42
CA PRO A 166 16.82 -3.16 -9.65
C PRO A 166 16.61 -3.15 -8.13
N ASN A 167 15.37 -3.02 -7.68
CA ASN A 167 15.05 -2.82 -6.26
C ASN A 167 14.61 -4.13 -5.55
N ASP A 168 14.31 -5.19 -6.29
CA ASP A 168 13.84 -6.45 -5.73
C ASP A 168 14.97 -7.32 -5.19
N ARG A 169 14.66 -8.20 -4.25
CA ARG A 169 15.57 -9.24 -3.82
C ARG A 169 15.26 -10.51 -4.60
N ILE A 170 16.21 -10.97 -5.41
CA ILE A 170 16.04 -12.14 -6.25
C ILE A 170 16.99 -13.24 -5.78
N GLY A 171 16.47 -14.45 -5.61
CA GLY A 171 17.24 -15.66 -5.40
C GLY A 171 17.01 -16.66 -6.51
N ALA A 172 17.83 -17.68 -6.59
CA ALA A 172 17.69 -18.73 -7.58
C ALA A 172 17.84 -20.13 -6.95
N VAL A 173 16.92 -21.02 -7.29
CA VAL A 173 16.92 -22.44 -6.99
C VAL A 173 16.97 -23.21 -8.32
N VAL A 174 17.78 -24.23 -8.40
CA VAL A 174 17.87 -25.13 -9.55
C VAL A 174 17.46 -26.52 -9.13
N PHE A 175 16.81 -27.26 -9.99
CA PHE A 175 16.36 -28.61 -9.68
C PHE A 175 16.39 -29.54 -10.89
N GLY A 176 16.57 -30.79 -10.64
CA GLY A 176 16.39 -31.94 -11.48
C GLY A 176 15.81 -33.03 -10.59
N ARG A 177 16.53 -34.14 -10.42
CA ARG A 177 16.16 -35.19 -9.46
C ARG A 177 16.16 -34.70 -8.01
N ASP A 178 17.04 -33.76 -7.68
CA ASP A 178 17.12 -33.04 -6.41
C ASP A 178 17.11 -31.55 -6.64
N ALA A 179 16.81 -30.77 -5.58
CA ALA A 179 16.73 -29.32 -5.63
C ALA A 179 17.82 -28.65 -4.79
N TYR A 180 18.46 -27.62 -5.35
CA TYR A 180 19.58 -26.91 -4.73
C TYR A 180 19.40 -25.39 -4.82
N THR A 181 19.84 -24.68 -3.82
CA THR A 181 19.91 -23.22 -3.89
C THR A 181 21.15 -22.82 -4.69
N LEU A 182 20.94 -22.24 -5.87
CA LEU A 182 22.02 -21.66 -6.69
C LEU A 182 22.53 -20.36 -6.05
N LEU A 183 21.61 -19.49 -5.67
CA LEU A 183 21.92 -18.22 -4.99
C LEU A 183 20.80 -17.84 -4.00
N PRO A 184 21.13 -17.45 -2.76
CA PRO A 184 20.13 -16.94 -1.83
C PRO A 184 19.60 -15.58 -2.30
N LEU A 185 18.50 -15.11 -1.67
CA LEU A 185 17.92 -13.80 -1.95
C LEU A 185 18.95 -12.67 -1.81
N THR A 186 19.19 -11.96 -2.89
CA THR A 186 20.17 -10.86 -2.94
C THR A 186 19.68 -9.70 -3.82
N THR A 187 20.19 -8.51 -3.56
CA THR A 187 20.06 -7.34 -4.45
C THR A 187 21.25 -7.23 -5.42
N ASP A 188 22.27 -8.09 -5.26
CA ASP A 188 23.45 -8.09 -6.13
C ASP A 188 23.14 -8.75 -7.49
N ARG A 189 22.89 -7.91 -8.48
CA ARG A 189 22.58 -8.32 -9.86
C ARG A 189 23.77 -8.99 -10.56
N GLU A 190 24.99 -8.57 -10.25
CA GLU A 190 26.16 -9.14 -10.90
C GLU A 190 26.46 -10.56 -10.39
N ALA A 191 26.26 -10.80 -9.09
CA ALA A 191 26.32 -12.15 -8.53
C ALA A 191 25.29 -13.08 -9.18
N LEU A 192 24.03 -12.62 -9.37
CA LEU A 192 22.98 -13.39 -10.05
C LEU A 192 23.34 -13.68 -11.51
N ARG A 193 23.80 -12.69 -12.26
CA ARG A 193 24.21 -12.85 -13.66
C ARG A 193 25.36 -13.84 -13.80
N THR A 194 26.33 -13.74 -12.91
CA THR A 194 27.52 -14.62 -12.91
C THR A 194 27.12 -16.06 -12.61
N ALA A 195 26.28 -16.28 -11.60
CA ALA A 195 25.75 -17.59 -11.26
C ALA A 195 24.98 -18.21 -12.45
N LEU A 196 24.08 -17.42 -13.08
CA LEU A 196 23.32 -17.88 -14.26
C LEU A 196 24.21 -18.15 -15.47
N ARG A 197 25.24 -17.30 -15.72
CA ARG A 197 26.17 -17.52 -16.84
C ARG A 197 26.91 -18.85 -16.70
N GLY A 198 27.35 -19.17 -15.49
CA GLY A 198 28.07 -20.42 -15.18
C GLY A 198 27.20 -21.68 -15.16
N LEU A 199 25.85 -21.52 -15.17
CA LEU A 199 24.94 -22.67 -15.04
C LEU A 199 24.93 -23.52 -16.30
N GLN A 200 25.10 -24.87 -16.13
CA GLN A 200 25.08 -25.88 -17.20
C GLN A 200 24.22 -27.06 -16.75
N LEU A 201 23.55 -27.73 -17.69
CA LEU A 201 22.59 -28.82 -17.40
C LEU A 201 23.22 -30.05 -16.75
N ASP A 202 24.50 -30.28 -17.00
CA ASP A 202 25.27 -31.41 -16.45
C ASP A 202 25.76 -31.20 -15.01
N GLN A 203 25.52 -30.02 -14.40
CA GLN A 203 25.96 -29.72 -13.04
C GLN A 203 25.15 -30.44 -11.95
N ILE A 204 23.94 -30.88 -12.28
CA ILE A 204 23.06 -31.64 -11.38
C ILE A 204 22.49 -32.86 -12.08
N ASP A 205 21.98 -33.84 -11.32
CA ASP A 205 21.33 -35.02 -11.90
C ASP A 205 19.99 -34.65 -12.55
N GLY A 206 20.00 -34.48 -13.88
CA GLY A 206 18.83 -34.16 -14.70
C GLY A 206 17.99 -35.38 -15.11
N ARG A 207 18.21 -36.59 -14.55
CA ARG A 207 17.45 -37.80 -14.88
C ARG A 207 16.08 -37.89 -14.20
N GLY A 208 15.65 -36.87 -13.55
CA GLY A 208 14.34 -36.75 -12.92
C GLY A 208 14.02 -35.29 -12.61
N THR A 209 12.76 -35.03 -12.31
CA THR A 209 12.22 -33.69 -12.07
C THR A 209 11.43 -33.67 -10.77
N ALA A 210 12.01 -33.09 -9.71
CA ALA A 210 11.46 -33.06 -8.37
C ALA A 210 10.82 -31.69 -8.07
N ILE A 211 9.70 -31.35 -8.72
CA ILE A 211 9.02 -30.07 -8.59
C ILE A 211 8.67 -29.78 -7.12
N GLY A 212 8.08 -30.73 -6.40
CA GLY A 212 7.68 -30.53 -5.00
C GLY A 212 8.88 -30.22 -4.07
N ASN A 213 10.02 -30.91 -4.26
CA ASN A 213 11.24 -30.61 -3.52
C ASN A 213 11.77 -29.20 -3.86
N ALA A 214 11.72 -28.81 -5.15
CA ALA A 214 12.13 -27.49 -5.62
C ALA A 214 11.30 -26.36 -4.97
N VAL A 215 9.98 -26.55 -4.91
CA VAL A 215 9.07 -25.65 -4.18
C VAL A 215 9.46 -25.60 -2.69
N GLY A 216 9.70 -26.75 -2.04
CA GLY A 216 10.09 -26.80 -0.62
C GLY A 216 11.40 -26.06 -0.34
N VAL A 217 12.43 -26.21 -1.19
CA VAL A 217 13.71 -25.48 -1.07
C VAL A 217 13.51 -23.99 -1.27
N SER A 218 12.70 -23.60 -2.26
CA SER A 218 12.37 -22.19 -2.56
C SER A 218 11.62 -21.53 -1.40
N LEU A 219 10.62 -22.20 -0.83
CA LEU A 219 9.87 -21.74 0.34
C LEU A 219 10.78 -21.59 1.56
N ASN A 220 11.73 -22.50 1.75
CA ASN A 220 12.69 -22.38 2.85
C ASN A 220 13.58 -21.13 2.74
N ARG A 221 13.85 -20.63 1.52
CA ARG A 221 14.56 -19.36 1.31
C ARG A 221 13.67 -18.16 1.61
N LEU A 222 12.37 -18.24 1.35
CA LEU A 222 11.38 -17.20 1.63
C LEU A 222 10.89 -17.19 3.09
N LYS A 223 11.10 -18.28 3.85
CA LYS A 223 10.58 -18.42 5.22
C LYS A 223 11.03 -17.31 6.19
N ARG A 224 12.26 -16.80 6.04
CA ARG A 224 12.83 -15.74 6.90
C ARG A 224 12.57 -14.34 6.35
N SER A 225 11.88 -14.24 5.23
CA SER A 225 11.54 -12.96 4.61
C SER A 225 10.53 -12.19 5.44
N ARG A 226 10.74 -10.88 5.56
CA ARG A 226 9.77 -9.91 6.09
C ARG A 226 9.06 -9.13 5.00
N ALA A 227 9.35 -9.42 3.72
CA ALA A 227 8.68 -8.78 2.61
C ALA A 227 7.17 -9.09 2.63
N LYS A 228 6.36 -8.10 2.27
CA LYS A 228 4.91 -8.27 2.15
C LYS A 228 4.57 -9.17 0.97
N SER A 229 5.24 -8.96 -0.17
CA SER A 229 5.03 -9.74 -1.40
C SER A 229 6.17 -10.74 -1.61
N LYS A 230 5.82 -12.02 -1.67
CA LYS A 230 6.73 -13.15 -1.89
C LYS A 230 6.27 -13.93 -3.09
N VAL A 231 7.17 -14.11 -4.03
CA VAL A 231 6.86 -14.69 -5.34
C VAL A 231 7.85 -15.79 -5.70
N MET A 232 7.33 -16.85 -6.27
CA MET A 232 8.12 -17.93 -6.89
C MET A 232 7.76 -18.01 -8.36
N ILE A 233 8.75 -17.90 -9.25
CA ILE A 233 8.60 -18.16 -10.68
C ILE A 233 9.20 -19.52 -10.96
N LEU A 234 8.35 -20.48 -11.32
CA LEU A 234 8.73 -21.87 -11.56
C LEU A 234 8.78 -22.13 -13.07
N LEU A 235 9.99 -22.36 -13.60
CA LEU A 235 10.17 -22.70 -15.02
C LEU A 235 10.47 -24.20 -15.14
N THR A 236 9.59 -24.93 -15.80
CA THR A 236 9.68 -26.40 -15.95
C THR A 236 8.94 -26.84 -17.21
N ASP A 237 9.14 -28.06 -17.64
CA ASP A 237 8.33 -28.72 -18.65
C ASP A 237 7.11 -29.49 -18.09
N GLY A 238 6.89 -29.38 -16.76
CA GLY A 238 5.69 -29.87 -16.08
C GLY A 238 5.71 -31.34 -15.68
N GLU A 239 6.70 -32.15 -16.05
CA GLU A 239 6.83 -33.50 -15.56
C GLU A 239 7.34 -33.52 -14.11
N SER A 240 6.67 -34.26 -13.22
CA SER A 240 7.14 -34.48 -11.84
C SER A 240 7.21 -35.97 -11.55
N ASN A 241 8.42 -36.52 -11.68
CA ASN A 241 8.69 -37.96 -11.58
C ASN A 241 9.72 -38.32 -10.50
N ALA A 242 10.16 -37.34 -9.70
CA ALA A 242 11.12 -37.52 -8.63
C ALA A 242 10.77 -36.66 -7.41
N GLY A 243 11.48 -36.88 -6.29
CA GLY A 243 11.33 -36.12 -5.06
C GLY A 243 10.45 -36.82 -4.02
N ASN A 244 10.50 -36.29 -2.80
CA ASN A 244 9.79 -36.84 -1.63
C ASN A 244 8.53 -36.01 -1.30
N VAL A 245 8.42 -34.82 -1.84
CA VAL A 245 7.28 -33.90 -1.66
C VAL A 245 6.52 -33.86 -2.97
N SER A 246 5.18 -34.03 -2.92
CA SER A 246 4.38 -33.87 -4.12
C SER A 246 4.24 -32.39 -4.48
N PRO A 247 4.07 -32.04 -5.77
CA PRO A 247 3.85 -30.65 -6.19
C PRO A 247 2.62 -30.00 -5.51
N SER A 248 1.53 -30.76 -5.34
CA SER A 248 0.32 -30.26 -4.67
C SER A 248 0.59 -29.93 -3.18
N GLN A 249 1.35 -30.79 -2.46
CA GLN A 249 1.78 -30.47 -1.08
C GLN A 249 2.69 -29.23 -1.04
N GLY A 250 3.55 -29.05 -2.06
CA GLY A 250 4.36 -27.84 -2.21
C GLY A 250 3.50 -26.59 -2.36
N ALA A 251 2.45 -26.66 -3.18
CA ALA A 251 1.50 -25.56 -3.38
C ALA A 251 0.72 -25.23 -2.08
N ASP A 252 0.29 -26.26 -1.34
CA ASP A 252 -0.40 -26.07 -0.04
C ASP A 252 0.50 -25.34 0.96
N LEU A 253 1.78 -25.71 1.02
CA LEU A 253 2.77 -25.01 1.86
C LEU A 253 3.02 -23.57 1.40
N ALA A 254 3.05 -23.32 0.09
CA ALA A 254 3.21 -21.98 -0.47
C ALA A 254 2.03 -21.09 -0.09
N THR A 255 0.81 -21.60 -0.20
CA THR A 255 -0.42 -20.92 0.23
C THR A 255 -0.39 -20.58 1.71
N ALA A 256 0.01 -21.54 2.57
CA ALA A 256 0.14 -21.31 4.02
C ALA A 256 1.19 -20.25 4.38
N MET A 257 2.20 -20.05 3.52
CA MET A 257 3.26 -19.04 3.69
C MET A 257 2.96 -17.71 2.99
N GLY A 258 1.83 -17.59 2.28
CA GLY A 258 1.49 -16.42 1.49
C GLY A 258 2.42 -16.18 0.30
N VAL A 259 2.95 -17.25 -0.30
CA VAL A 259 3.85 -17.21 -1.46
C VAL A 259 3.03 -17.53 -2.72
N LYS A 260 2.99 -16.60 -3.67
CA LYS A 260 2.38 -16.82 -4.99
C LYS A 260 3.34 -17.56 -5.91
N ILE A 261 2.86 -18.62 -6.57
CA ILE A 261 3.64 -19.37 -7.54
C ILE A 261 3.15 -19.02 -8.94
N TYR A 262 4.08 -18.64 -9.82
CA TYR A 262 3.85 -18.41 -11.23
C TYR A 262 4.56 -19.51 -12.04
N PRO A 263 3.86 -20.61 -12.35
CA PRO A 263 4.42 -21.67 -13.15
C PRO A 263 4.48 -21.26 -14.62
N ILE A 264 5.61 -21.50 -15.26
CA ILE A 264 5.83 -21.31 -16.69
C ILE A 264 6.16 -22.66 -17.29
N LEU A 265 5.23 -23.22 -18.07
CA LEU A 265 5.39 -24.47 -18.77
C LEU A 265 6.13 -24.26 -20.09
N MET A 266 7.29 -24.94 -20.25
CA MET A 266 8.16 -24.86 -21.39
C MET A 266 7.85 -25.99 -22.38
N GLY A 267 7.28 -25.63 -23.55
CA GLY A 267 6.90 -26.58 -24.60
C GLY A 267 5.42 -26.94 -24.57
N VAL A 268 4.87 -27.26 -25.73
CA VAL A 268 3.43 -27.51 -25.96
C VAL A 268 3.15 -28.96 -26.36
N SER A 269 4.22 -29.74 -26.68
CA SER A 269 4.10 -31.08 -27.21
C SER A 269 4.92 -32.07 -26.39
N ASP A 270 4.36 -33.27 -26.24
CA ASP A 270 5.06 -34.41 -25.61
C ASP A 270 6.30 -34.84 -26.36
N THR A 271 6.46 -34.44 -27.63
CA THR A 271 7.63 -34.78 -28.43
C THR A 271 8.38 -33.51 -28.84
N ALA A 272 9.68 -33.50 -28.61
CA ALA A 272 10.52 -32.36 -28.93
C ALA A 272 11.82 -32.79 -29.65
N PRO A 273 12.35 -31.95 -30.57
CA PRO A 273 13.64 -32.17 -31.19
C PRO A 273 14.78 -31.99 -30.22
N VAL A 274 15.68 -32.97 -30.13
CA VAL A 274 16.89 -32.92 -29.28
C VAL A 274 18.12 -33.14 -30.15
N GLN A 275 19.17 -32.39 -29.91
CA GLN A 275 20.42 -32.58 -30.62
C GLN A 275 21.11 -33.86 -30.12
N GLN A 276 21.20 -34.89 -31.00
CA GLN A 276 21.79 -36.17 -30.68
C GLN A 276 23.29 -36.25 -31.02
N GLY A 277 23.80 -35.29 -31.82
CA GLY A 277 25.19 -35.26 -32.20
C GLY A 277 25.52 -34.15 -33.20
N THR A 278 26.77 -34.18 -33.64
CA THR A 278 27.25 -33.28 -34.70
C THR A 278 27.76 -34.12 -35.88
N GLY A 279 27.23 -33.91 -37.06
CA GLY A 279 27.64 -34.62 -38.28
C GLY A 279 29.02 -34.20 -38.75
N LEU A 280 29.52 -34.91 -39.78
CA LEU A 280 30.88 -34.75 -40.37
C LEU A 280 31.25 -33.32 -40.80
N PHE A 281 30.25 -32.46 -41.05
CA PHE A 281 30.44 -31.05 -41.47
C PHE A 281 30.01 -30.03 -40.38
N GLY A 282 29.99 -30.43 -39.10
CA GLY A 282 29.62 -29.54 -38.01
C GLY A 282 28.11 -29.24 -37.91
N ARG A 283 27.26 -29.90 -38.72
CA ARG A 283 25.80 -29.74 -38.65
C ARG A 283 25.22 -30.53 -37.48
N ALA A 284 24.39 -29.90 -36.66
CA ALA A 284 23.67 -30.58 -35.59
C ALA A 284 22.70 -31.64 -36.20
N ILE A 285 22.75 -32.86 -35.66
CA ILE A 285 21.81 -33.96 -35.99
C ILE A 285 20.76 -33.94 -34.88
N PHE A 286 19.50 -33.75 -35.26
CA PHE A 286 18.37 -33.76 -34.35
C PHE A 286 17.64 -35.10 -34.42
N GLY A 287 17.32 -35.67 -33.26
CA GLY A 287 16.38 -36.75 -33.08
C GLY A 287 15.14 -36.26 -32.37
N THR A 288 14.12 -37.09 -32.27
CA THR A 288 12.91 -36.80 -31.51
C THR A 288 12.95 -37.54 -30.17
N ALA A 289 12.70 -36.84 -29.07
CA ALA A 289 12.55 -37.41 -27.73
C ALA A 289 11.14 -37.14 -27.21
N ASN A 290 10.64 -38.06 -26.36
CA ASN A 290 9.33 -37.92 -25.73
C ASN A 290 9.54 -37.33 -24.33
N TYR A 291 8.89 -36.16 -24.09
CA TYR A 291 8.90 -35.45 -22.80
C TYR A 291 7.44 -35.11 -22.44
N PRO A 292 6.76 -35.99 -21.70
CA PRO A 292 5.36 -35.75 -21.34
C PRO A 292 5.22 -34.43 -20.53
N VAL A 293 4.26 -33.63 -20.92
CA VAL A 293 3.94 -32.35 -20.24
C VAL A 293 2.69 -32.54 -19.41
N ASN A 294 2.65 -31.87 -18.24
CA ASN A 294 1.49 -31.90 -17.35
C ASN A 294 1.03 -30.47 -16.99
N PRO A 295 0.27 -29.82 -17.88
CA PRO A 295 -0.22 -28.47 -17.64
C PRO A 295 -1.21 -28.41 -16.48
N GLU A 296 -2.06 -29.41 -16.29
CA GLU A 296 -3.08 -29.45 -15.24
C GLU A 296 -2.47 -29.33 -13.84
N LEU A 297 -1.35 -29.99 -13.60
CA LEU A 297 -0.60 -29.90 -12.34
C LEU A 297 -0.12 -28.50 -12.03
N LEU A 298 0.41 -27.82 -13.05
CA LEU A 298 0.97 -26.47 -12.90
C LEU A 298 -0.14 -25.41 -12.74
N GLU A 299 -1.25 -25.58 -13.46
CA GLU A 299 -2.44 -24.76 -13.34
C GLU A 299 -3.04 -24.89 -11.92
N GLU A 300 -3.19 -26.12 -11.39
CA GLU A 300 -3.61 -26.35 -10.01
C GLU A 300 -2.71 -25.62 -8.99
N MET A 301 -1.38 -25.66 -9.20
CA MET A 301 -0.43 -24.98 -8.32
C MET A 301 -0.58 -23.46 -8.36
N ALA A 302 -0.82 -22.88 -9.53
CA ALA A 302 -1.06 -21.45 -9.69
C ALA A 302 -2.35 -21.04 -8.98
N ASP A 303 -3.45 -21.73 -9.25
CA ASP A 303 -4.77 -21.44 -8.66
C ASP A 303 -4.76 -21.51 -7.14
N LYS A 304 -4.15 -22.56 -6.57
CA LYS A 304 -4.04 -22.72 -5.11
C LYS A 304 -3.29 -21.59 -4.42
N THR A 305 -2.29 -21.01 -5.09
CA THR A 305 -1.40 -20.01 -4.51
C THR A 305 -1.79 -18.57 -4.88
N GLY A 306 -2.81 -18.40 -5.75
CA GLY A 306 -3.23 -17.08 -6.26
C GLY A 306 -2.22 -16.47 -7.23
N GLY A 307 -1.44 -17.31 -7.90
CA GLY A 307 -0.60 -16.97 -9.04
C GLY A 307 -1.33 -17.13 -10.38
N GLU A 308 -0.56 -17.15 -11.48
CA GLU A 308 -1.08 -17.38 -12.82
C GLU A 308 -0.17 -18.36 -13.57
N PHE A 309 -0.79 -19.27 -14.32
CA PHE A 309 -0.09 -20.26 -15.14
C PHE A 309 0.18 -19.72 -16.55
N PHE A 310 1.38 -19.97 -17.07
CA PHE A 310 1.79 -19.56 -18.42
C PHE A 310 2.27 -20.75 -19.22
N LEU A 311 1.74 -20.88 -20.45
CA LEU A 311 2.17 -21.89 -21.43
C LEU A 311 3.02 -21.21 -22.50
N VAL A 312 4.24 -21.72 -22.72
CA VAL A 312 5.24 -21.11 -23.60
C VAL A 312 5.59 -22.06 -24.74
N SER A 313 5.32 -21.63 -25.99
CA SER A 313 5.63 -22.33 -27.21
C SER A 313 6.93 -21.88 -27.87
N ASP A 314 7.37 -20.67 -27.59
CA ASP A 314 8.52 -20.05 -28.22
C ASP A 314 9.16 -19.02 -27.26
N ARG A 315 10.27 -18.42 -27.70
CA ARG A 315 11.00 -17.43 -26.90
C ARG A 315 10.20 -16.15 -26.63
N GLU A 316 9.45 -15.72 -27.64
CA GLU A 316 8.63 -14.51 -27.57
C GLU A 316 7.52 -14.66 -26.54
N ALA A 317 6.87 -15.82 -26.49
CA ALA A 317 5.87 -16.16 -25.49
C ALA A 317 6.49 -16.19 -24.07
N LEU A 318 7.72 -16.70 -23.93
CA LEU A 318 8.44 -16.67 -22.66
C LEU A 318 8.73 -15.23 -22.19
N GLU A 319 9.18 -14.36 -23.07
CA GLU A 319 9.42 -12.94 -22.77
C GLU A 319 8.12 -12.23 -22.37
N GLN A 320 7.01 -12.51 -23.08
CA GLN A 320 5.68 -11.97 -22.77
C GLN A 320 5.18 -12.42 -21.39
N SER A 321 5.33 -13.71 -21.06
CA SER A 321 4.95 -14.24 -19.75
C SER A 321 5.67 -13.51 -18.61
N PHE A 322 6.97 -13.29 -18.76
CA PHE A 322 7.72 -12.50 -17.77
C PHE A 322 7.27 -11.05 -17.69
N HIS A 323 6.86 -10.42 -18.79
CA HIS A 323 6.30 -9.06 -18.77
C HIS A 323 4.96 -9.03 -18.03
N GLN A 324 4.07 -9.99 -18.31
CA GLN A 324 2.77 -10.06 -17.62
C GLN A 324 2.95 -10.28 -16.11
N ILE A 325 3.88 -11.14 -15.71
CA ILE A 325 4.23 -11.30 -14.28
C ILE A 325 4.72 -9.98 -13.70
N LEU A 326 5.60 -9.24 -14.39
CA LEU A 326 6.08 -7.93 -13.94
C LEU A 326 4.94 -6.95 -13.73
N ASP A 327 4.04 -6.82 -14.71
CA ASP A 327 2.90 -5.91 -14.66
C ASP A 327 1.95 -6.24 -13.48
N GLN A 328 1.74 -7.53 -13.21
CA GLN A 328 0.94 -7.96 -12.07
C GLN A 328 1.60 -7.65 -10.73
N LEU A 329 2.92 -7.87 -10.65
CA LEU A 329 3.68 -7.58 -9.43
C LEU A 329 3.70 -6.08 -9.14
N GLU A 330 3.86 -5.23 -10.15
CA GLU A 330 3.80 -3.77 -10.00
C GLU A 330 2.42 -3.30 -9.55
N LYS A 331 1.33 -3.85 -10.10
CA LYS A 331 -0.04 -3.55 -9.67
C LYS A 331 -0.27 -3.96 -8.21
N THR A 332 0.20 -5.14 -7.82
CA THR A 332 0.09 -5.63 -6.44
C THR A 332 0.87 -4.74 -5.46
N ASP A 333 2.06 -4.26 -5.82
CA ASP A 333 2.85 -3.34 -5.01
C ASP A 333 2.15 -1.98 -4.82
N ILE A 334 1.50 -1.46 -5.86
CA ILE A 334 0.74 -0.21 -5.79
C ILE A 334 -0.50 -0.37 -4.89
N GLU A 335 -1.18 -1.50 -4.95
CA GLU A 335 -2.33 -1.80 -4.10
C GLU A 335 -1.93 -2.03 -2.64
N ASP A 336 -0.83 -2.76 -2.39
CA ASP A 336 -0.29 -3.04 -1.05
C ASP A 336 0.51 -1.88 -0.45
N ALA A 337 1.05 -0.99 -1.25
CA ALA A 337 1.67 0.27 -0.81
C ALA A 337 0.68 1.21 -0.10
N GLY A 338 -0.33 0.63 0.48
CA GLY A 338 -1.42 1.13 1.29
C GLY A 338 -1.47 2.65 1.38
N ARG A 339 -2.56 3.24 0.91
CA ARG A 339 -2.86 4.66 1.08
C ARG A 339 -2.48 5.09 2.49
N MET A 340 -1.34 5.76 2.65
CA MET A 340 -0.96 6.30 3.95
C MET A 340 -1.86 7.48 4.26
N TYR A 341 -2.67 7.32 5.28
CA TYR A 341 -3.52 8.37 5.79
C TYR A 341 -2.71 9.21 6.78
N THR A 342 -2.46 10.46 6.44
CA THR A 342 -1.90 11.42 7.39
C THR A 342 -3.04 12.07 8.14
N GLU A 343 -3.05 11.93 9.46
CA GLU A 343 -4.08 12.50 10.32
C GLU A 343 -3.91 14.03 10.43
N LEU A 344 -4.93 14.78 10.07
CA LEU A 344 -4.94 16.24 10.07
C LEU A 344 -5.64 16.84 11.30
N PHE A 345 -6.18 15.99 12.21
CA PHE A 345 -6.90 16.46 13.39
C PHE A 345 -6.10 17.43 14.29
N PRO A 346 -4.74 17.35 14.43
CA PRO A 346 -4.01 18.29 15.29
C PRO A 346 -4.11 19.75 14.82
N ALA A 347 -4.29 19.97 13.49
CA ALA A 347 -4.46 21.30 12.92
C ALA A 347 -5.78 21.98 13.36
N PHE A 348 -6.75 21.21 13.82
CA PHE A 348 -8.03 21.70 14.32
C PHE A 348 -8.09 21.71 15.85
N VAL A 349 -7.53 20.68 16.50
CA VAL A 349 -7.50 20.58 17.96
C VAL A 349 -6.57 21.62 18.57
N GLY A 350 -5.42 21.92 17.94
CA GLY A 350 -4.49 22.94 18.43
C GLY A 350 -5.13 24.33 18.58
N PRO A 351 -5.74 24.91 17.54
CA PRO A 351 -6.48 26.17 17.63
C PRO A 351 -7.66 26.11 18.60
N ALA A 352 -8.36 24.96 18.69
CA ALA A 352 -9.46 24.79 19.63
C ALA A 352 -8.98 24.94 21.10
N LEU A 353 -7.86 24.32 21.46
CA LEU A 353 -7.26 24.44 22.79
C LEU A 353 -6.77 25.86 23.07
N LEU A 354 -6.21 26.53 22.05
CA LEU A 354 -5.79 27.93 22.17
C LEU A 354 -6.99 28.82 22.48
N PHE A 355 -8.10 28.68 21.77
CA PHE A 355 -9.31 29.47 22.03
C PHE A 355 -9.95 29.15 23.34
N LEU A 356 -9.92 27.91 23.82
CA LEU A 356 -10.36 27.53 25.14
C LEU A 356 -9.53 28.26 26.24
N LEU A 357 -8.21 28.32 26.07
CA LEU A 357 -7.31 29.01 26.98
C LEU A 357 -7.60 30.53 27.00
N ILE A 358 -7.79 31.12 25.83
CA ILE A 358 -8.15 32.55 25.72
C ILE A 358 -9.52 32.79 26.36
N GLU A 359 -10.52 31.91 26.16
CA GLU A 359 -11.82 32.03 26.84
C GLU A 359 -11.66 32.08 28.36
N LEU A 360 -10.87 31.15 28.90
CA LEU A 360 -10.62 31.05 30.35
C LEU A 360 -9.95 32.31 30.91
N LEU A 361 -8.96 32.84 30.20
CA LEU A 361 -8.28 34.08 30.57
C LEU A 361 -9.23 35.28 30.53
N VAL A 362 -10.06 35.39 29.49
CA VAL A 362 -11.05 36.45 29.35
C VAL A 362 -12.11 36.39 30.48
N LEU A 363 -12.57 35.17 30.82
CA LEU A 363 -13.52 34.96 31.89
C LEU A 363 -12.93 35.33 33.27
N LEU A 364 -11.68 34.92 33.54
CA LEU A 364 -10.97 35.29 34.79
C LEU A 364 -10.75 36.79 34.90
N TRP A 365 -10.42 37.42 33.74
CA TRP A 365 -10.20 38.89 33.72
C TRP A 365 -11.50 39.66 33.90
N LEU A 366 -12.61 39.26 33.26
CA LEU A 366 -13.93 39.86 33.43
C LEU A 366 -14.48 39.68 34.85
N ARG A 367 -14.07 38.61 35.58
CA ARG A 367 -14.52 38.28 36.92
C ARG A 367 -13.76 39.04 38.00
N ARG A 368 -12.48 39.39 37.76
CA ARG A 368 -11.61 40.06 38.75
C ARG A 368 -11.86 41.56 38.93
N TRP A 369 -12.69 42.17 38.07
CA TRP A 369 -12.98 43.59 38.15
C TRP A 369 -14.51 43.78 38.21
N PRO A 370 -15.03 44.12 39.39
CA PRO A 370 -16.45 44.40 39.60
C PRO A 370 -16.97 45.62 38.81
#